data_e1252cd72e205d63ce755cc5c3a44de3
#
_entry.id   e1252cd72e205d63ce755cc5c3a44de3
#
_cell.length_a   1.000
_cell.length_b   1.000
_cell.length_c   1.000
_cell.angle_alpha   90.00
_cell.angle_beta   90.00
_cell.angle_gamma   90.00
#
_symmetry.space_group_name_H-M   'P 1'
#
loop_
_entity.id
_entity.type
_entity.pdbx_description
1 polymer ?
#
loop_
_entity_poly.entity_id
_entity_poly.type
_entity_poly.pdbx_seq_one_letter_code
_entity_poly.pdbx_strand_id
1 'polypeptide(L)'
;IENGFKKMIQKGTAILDVGGGNLQISLFDKDALVTTQSLKMGSVRIRQRLKELEKTNTNYAQLVEEFIRNDLTGFKRLYLKDREIKNLILMGDFLTETIFREERQDNIITRAEFEKRYENTVYKTETSLSEEMDIDPEYAALIVPTMVICKDFMDLFNAEALWMPGVSLLDGIAYDFGEKKNFIKSAHNFENDILVAARNIAKRYSTGKDHIKGTTDLALAIFDSMKKVHGMGDRERLLLQIAVQLHDCGKYISMGDVAECSYQIIMATEIIGLSTEERQIIANAVRYNTTEFVYYSGIAG
;
A
#
# COMPACT_ATOMS: atom_id res chain seq x y z
N ILE A 1 8.72 -20.67 -5.25
CA ILE A 1 8.24 -19.38 -4.73
C ILE A 1 6.76 -19.46 -4.33
N GLU A 2 5.84 -19.99 -5.18
CA GLU A 2 4.39 -20.04 -4.87
C GLU A 2 4.01 -20.77 -3.58
N ASN A 3 4.62 -21.93 -3.27
CA ASN A 3 4.26 -22.69 -2.07
C ASN A 3 4.78 -22.09 -0.75
N GLY A 4 5.90 -21.38 -0.80
CA GLY A 4 6.42 -20.64 0.37
C GLY A 4 5.58 -19.41 0.68
N PHE A 5 5.22 -18.65 -0.34
CA PHE A 5 4.45 -17.41 -0.24
C PHE A 5 3.05 -17.63 0.35
N LYS A 6 2.32 -18.64 -0.14
CA LYS A 6 0.98 -18.98 0.40
C LYS A 6 1.00 -19.28 1.90
N LYS A 7 2.01 -19.99 2.38
CA LYS A 7 2.15 -20.28 3.82
C LYS A 7 2.49 -19.05 4.66
N MET A 8 3.21 -18.08 4.09
CA MET A 8 3.56 -16.84 4.79
C MET A 8 2.36 -15.90 4.89
N ILE A 9 1.62 -15.71 3.81
CA ILE A 9 0.44 -14.81 3.78
C ILE A 9 -0.65 -15.25 4.77
N GLN A 10 -0.79 -16.55 5.01
CA GLN A 10 -1.76 -17.11 5.97
C GLN A 10 -1.51 -16.71 7.43
N LYS A 11 -0.32 -16.21 7.78
CA LYS A 11 0.10 -15.94 9.16
C LYS A 11 0.17 -14.44 9.51
N GLY A 12 -0.50 -13.59 8.78
CA GLY A 12 -0.33 -12.15 8.91
C GLY A 12 0.99 -11.68 8.30
N THR A 13 0.91 -11.02 7.15
CA THR A 13 2.07 -10.58 6.38
C THR A 13 1.94 -9.10 6.04
N ALA A 14 3.01 -8.35 6.23
CA ALA A 14 3.16 -7.01 5.69
C ALA A 14 4.12 -7.05 4.49
N ILE A 15 3.73 -6.40 3.41
CA ILE A 15 4.61 -6.11 2.29
C ILE A 15 4.93 -4.62 2.34
N LEU A 16 6.21 -4.29 2.43
CA LEU A 16 6.73 -2.94 2.36
C LEU A 16 7.42 -2.75 1.01
N ASP A 17 6.93 -1.81 0.23
CA ASP A 17 7.60 -1.35 -0.97
C ASP A 17 8.22 0.03 -0.68
N VAL A 18 9.54 0.05 -0.53
CA VAL A 18 10.30 1.25 -0.13
C VAL A 18 10.80 1.98 -1.37
N GLY A 19 10.03 2.95 -1.81
CA GLY A 19 10.41 3.83 -2.90
C GLY A 19 11.14 5.11 -2.44
N GLY A 20 11.61 5.90 -3.40
CA GLY A 20 12.26 7.17 -3.10
C GLY A 20 11.30 8.23 -2.54
N GLY A 21 10.08 8.35 -3.07
CA GLY A 21 9.09 9.34 -2.68
C GLY A 21 8.11 8.88 -1.60
N ASN A 22 7.69 7.64 -1.69
CA ASN A 22 6.67 7.04 -0.83
C ASN A 22 7.11 5.66 -0.36
N LEU A 23 6.53 5.24 0.74
CA LEU A 23 6.54 3.87 1.23
C LEU A 23 5.13 3.31 1.08
N GLN A 24 4.95 2.21 0.36
CA GLN A 24 3.68 1.52 0.26
C GLN A 24 3.65 0.31 1.19
N ILE A 25 2.58 0.19 1.97
CA ILE A 25 2.40 -0.88 2.94
C ILE A 25 1.13 -1.64 2.59
N SER A 26 1.25 -2.93 2.31
CA SER A 26 0.11 -3.83 2.12
C SER A 26 0.07 -4.85 3.23
N LEU A 27 -1.04 -4.92 3.98
CA LEU A 27 -1.26 -5.90 5.03
C LEU A 27 -2.15 -7.02 4.52
N PHE A 28 -1.71 -8.25 4.72
CA PHE A 28 -2.46 -9.46 4.44
C PHE A 28 -2.71 -10.26 5.71
N ASP A 29 -3.90 -10.82 5.83
CA ASP A 29 -4.27 -11.76 6.89
C ASP A 29 -5.19 -12.83 6.30
N LYS A 30 -4.91 -14.10 6.57
CA LYS A 30 -5.69 -15.25 6.09
C LYS A 30 -5.95 -15.22 4.57
N ASP A 31 -4.90 -15.04 3.80
CA ASP A 31 -4.90 -14.96 2.33
C ASP A 31 -5.71 -13.79 1.74
N ALA A 32 -6.09 -12.82 2.55
CA ALA A 32 -6.86 -11.67 2.10
C ALA A 32 -6.13 -10.35 2.38
N LEU A 33 -6.22 -9.42 1.43
CA LEU A 33 -5.72 -8.06 1.61
C LEU A 33 -6.56 -7.33 2.67
N VAL A 34 -5.92 -6.89 3.74
CA VAL A 34 -6.57 -6.11 4.80
C VAL A 34 -6.64 -4.63 4.44
N THR A 35 -5.51 -4.08 4.00
CA THR A 35 -5.38 -2.67 3.61
C THR A 35 -4.10 -2.46 2.83
N THR A 36 -4.10 -1.46 1.96
CA THR A 36 -2.89 -0.86 1.40
C THR A 36 -2.87 0.60 1.78
N GLN A 37 -1.71 1.10 2.17
CA GLN A 37 -1.49 2.51 2.50
C GLN A 37 -0.20 3.00 1.88
N SER A 38 -0.23 4.22 1.34
CA SER A 38 0.95 4.93 0.88
C SER A 38 1.29 6.02 1.88
N LEU A 39 2.48 5.93 2.45
CA LEU A 39 3.01 6.93 3.37
C LEU A 39 4.06 7.78 2.65
N LYS A 40 4.02 9.10 2.87
CA LYS A 40 4.94 10.06 2.24
C LYS A 40 6.32 10.06 2.93
N MET A 41 6.92 8.87 3.10
CA MET A 41 8.18 8.63 3.80
C MET A 41 9.16 7.76 2.99
N GLY A 42 9.28 8.00 1.70
CA GLY A 42 10.35 7.38 0.90
C GLY A 42 11.73 7.94 1.24
N SER A 43 12.78 7.16 0.98
CA SER A 43 14.16 7.48 1.38
C SER A 43 14.67 8.81 0.84
N VAL A 44 14.43 9.12 -0.43
CA VAL A 44 14.79 10.42 -1.06
C VAL A 44 14.02 11.58 -0.41
N ARG A 45 12.73 11.38 -0.16
CA ARG A 45 11.90 12.43 0.48
C ARG A 45 12.37 12.73 1.91
N ILE A 46 12.67 11.71 2.69
CA ILE A 46 13.21 11.87 4.06
C ILE A 46 14.51 12.66 3.99
N ARG A 47 15.45 12.22 3.14
CA ARG A 47 16.73 12.93 2.95
C ARG A 47 16.52 14.39 2.56
N GLN A 48 15.67 14.68 1.59
CA GLN A 48 15.39 16.07 1.18
C GLN A 48 14.82 16.93 2.32
N ARG A 49 13.92 16.36 3.12
CA ARG A 49 13.30 17.06 4.25
C ARG A 49 14.25 17.32 5.39
N LEU A 50 15.19 16.40 5.65
CA LEU A 50 16.10 16.47 6.79
C LEU A 50 17.47 17.03 6.45
N LYS A 51 17.78 17.31 5.17
CA LYS A 51 19.09 17.74 4.67
C LYS A 51 19.73 18.90 5.45
N GLU A 52 18.96 19.91 5.81
CA GLU A 52 19.48 21.06 6.55
C GLU A 52 19.71 20.73 8.04
N LEU A 53 18.88 19.84 8.61
CA LEU A 53 19.01 19.41 10.00
C LEU A 53 20.15 18.40 10.19
N GLU A 54 20.48 17.61 9.19
CA GLU A 54 21.61 16.68 9.17
C GLU A 54 22.94 17.41 9.45
N LYS A 55 23.13 18.60 8.89
CA LYS A 55 24.35 19.39 9.06
C LYS A 55 24.61 19.83 10.51
N THR A 56 23.56 19.90 11.32
CA THR A 56 23.61 20.40 12.70
C THR A 56 23.40 19.31 13.74
N ASN A 57 23.04 18.11 13.31
CA ASN A 57 22.72 16.99 14.19
C ASN A 57 23.77 15.87 14.08
N THR A 58 24.29 15.41 15.19
CA THR A 58 25.30 14.36 15.25
C THR A 58 24.72 12.95 15.10
N ASN A 59 23.39 12.79 15.19
CA ASN A 59 22.70 11.51 15.08
C ASN A 59 21.59 11.58 14.05
N TYR A 60 21.96 11.42 12.79
CA TYR A 60 21.01 11.48 11.66
C TYR A 60 19.97 10.35 11.71
N ALA A 61 20.35 9.15 12.14
CA ALA A 61 19.40 8.02 12.26
C ALA A 61 18.27 8.34 13.23
N GLN A 62 18.57 8.92 14.39
CA GLN A 62 17.56 9.34 15.36
C GLN A 62 16.64 10.43 14.79
N LEU A 63 17.19 11.36 14.02
CA LEU A 63 16.39 12.40 13.36
C LEU A 63 15.39 11.80 12.37
N VAL A 64 15.82 10.80 11.59
CA VAL A 64 14.93 10.06 10.67
C VAL A 64 13.84 9.33 11.46
N GLU A 65 14.19 8.63 12.52
CA GLU A 65 13.26 7.91 13.40
C GLU A 65 12.18 8.84 13.99
N GLU A 66 12.58 10.00 14.49
CA GLU A 66 11.64 11.01 15.01
C GLU A 66 10.72 11.55 13.93
N PHE A 67 11.24 11.76 12.71
CA PHE A 67 10.47 12.26 11.58
C PHE A 67 9.33 11.30 11.18
N ILE A 68 9.59 9.99 11.15
CA ILE A 68 8.60 9.00 10.70
C ILE A 68 7.67 8.50 11.83
N ARG A 69 8.01 8.72 13.08
CA ARG A 69 7.31 8.19 14.28
C ARG A 69 5.82 8.52 14.32
N ASN A 70 5.43 9.73 13.94
CA ASN A 70 4.03 10.14 13.95
C ASN A 70 3.19 9.36 12.94
N ASP A 71 3.71 9.16 11.73
CA ASP A 71 3.02 8.41 10.68
C ASP A 71 2.92 6.92 11.05
N LEU A 72 3.98 6.34 11.64
CA LEU A 72 3.96 4.97 12.16
C LEU A 72 2.96 4.79 13.29
N THR A 73 2.89 5.73 14.21
CA THR A 73 1.91 5.71 15.31
C THR A 73 0.49 5.78 14.76
N GLY A 74 0.25 6.66 13.77
CA GLY A 74 -1.00 6.77 13.05
C GLY A 74 -1.37 5.47 12.34
N PHE A 75 -0.41 4.90 11.60
CA PHE A 75 -0.58 3.63 10.91
C PHE A 75 -0.94 2.48 11.88
N LYS A 76 -0.21 2.34 12.98
CA LYS A 76 -0.48 1.33 14.02
C LYS A 76 -1.92 1.43 14.52
N ARG A 77 -2.34 2.61 14.91
CA ARG A 77 -3.67 2.85 15.50
C ARG A 77 -4.80 2.58 14.50
N LEU A 78 -4.65 3.03 13.25
CA LEU A 78 -5.72 3.00 12.26
C LEU A 78 -5.82 1.65 11.53
N TYR A 79 -4.69 1.01 11.24
CA TYR A 79 -4.63 -0.11 10.31
C TYR A 79 -4.17 -1.43 10.96
N LEU A 80 -3.16 -1.40 11.81
CA LEU A 80 -2.66 -2.61 12.47
C LEU A 80 -3.63 -3.07 13.56
N LYS A 81 -4.03 -2.17 14.46
CA LYS A 81 -4.89 -2.50 15.63
C LYS A 81 -4.29 -3.66 16.43
N ASP A 82 -5.08 -4.73 16.64
CA ASP A 82 -4.68 -5.93 17.39
C ASP A 82 -4.20 -7.08 16.49
N ARG A 83 -3.88 -6.80 15.22
CA ARG A 83 -3.38 -7.84 14.30
C ARG A 83 -1.93 -8.15 14.58
N GLU A 84 -1.61 -9.44 14.63
CA GLU A 84 -0.23 -9.91 14.63
C GLU A 84 0.27 -10.06 13.20
N ILE A 85 1.35 -9.36 12.87
CA ILE A 85 2.08 -9.51 11.62
C ILE A 85 3.36 -10.26 11.94
N LYS A 86 3.52 -11.46 11.42
CA LYS A 86 4.68 -12.32 11.70
C LYS A 86 5.73 -12.30 10.60
N ASN A 87 5.28 -11.97 9.38
CA ASN A 87 6.15 -11.97 8.22
C ASN A 87 6.23 -10.57 7.64
N LEU A 88 7.44 -10.12 7.36
CA LEU A 88 7.72 -8.86 6.72
C LEU A 88 8.44 -9.12 5.41
N ILE A 89 7.79 -8.74 4.31
CA ILE A 89 8.35 -8.82 2.96
C ILE A 89 8.80 -7.43 2.57
N LEU A 90 10.03 -7.33 2.12
CA LEU A 90 10.62 -6.07 1.71
C LEU A 90 10.83 -6.07 0.20
N MET A 91 10.33 -5.03 -0.43
CA MET A 91 10.48 -4.79 -1.87
C MET A 91 11.13 -3.42 -2.09
N GLY A 92 11.78 -3.28 -3.23
CA GLY A 92 12.45 -2.06 -3.66
C GLY A 92 13.80 -2.38 -4.27
N ASP A 93 14.03 -1.92 -5.50
CA ASP A 93 15.23 -2.23 -6.27
C ASP A 93 16.51 -1.74 -5.55
N PHE A 94 16.45 -0.56 -4.93
CA PHE A 94 17.56 -0.01 -4.15
C PHE A 94 17.98 -0.90 -2.98
N LEU A 95 17.03 -1.53 -2.28
CA LEU A 95 17.31 -2.41 -1.16
C LEU A 95 18.04 -3.68 -1.58
N THR A 96 17.53 -4.33 -2.63
CA THR A 96 18.06 -5.61 -3.10
C THR A 96 19.38 -5.45 -3.83
N GLU A 97 19.55 -4.39 -4.58
CA GLU A 97 20.76 -4.15 -5.38
C GLU A 97 21.91 -3.53 -4.59
N THR A 98 21.61 -2.84 -3.49
CA THR A 98 22.61 -2.06 -2.75
C THR A 98 22.84 -2.60 -1.34
N ILE A 99 21.81 -2.57 -0.49
CA ILE A 99 21.99 -2.86 0.96
C ILE A 99 22.11 -4.36 1.22
N PHE A 100 21.41 -5.19 0.44
CA PHE A 100 21.31 -6.61 0.65
C PHE A 100 21.81 -7.43 -0.57
N ARG A 101 22.82 -6.93 -1.23
CA ARG A 101 23.39 -7.46 -2.48
C ARG A 101 23.98 -8.88 -2.38
N GLU A 102 24.08 -9.47 -1.20
CA GLU A 102 24.61 -10.83 -1.03
C GLU A 102 23.63 -11.86 -1.57
N GLU A 103 24.11 -12.74 -2.45
CA GLU A 103 23.37 -13.89 -2.94
C GLU A 103 23.09 -14.86 -1.78
N ARG A 104 21.81 -14.95 -1.37
CA ARG A 104 21.31 -15.94 -0.42
C ARG A 104 20.34 -16.88 -1.12
N GLN A 105 20.39 -18.16 -0.78
CA GLN A 105 19.49 -19.15 -1.38
C GLN A 105 18.02 -18.93 -0.99
N ASP A 106 17.75 -18.35 0.19
CA ASP A 106 16.40 -18.16 0.73
C ASP A 106 15.91 -16.72 0.77
N ASN A 107 16.79 -15.74 0.50
CA ASN A 107 16.51 -14.31 0.55
C ASN A 107 15.87 -13.83 1.88
N ILE A 108 16.15 -14.55 2.98
CA ILE A 108 15.65 -14.25 4.31
C ILE A 108 16.80 -13.71 5.17
N ILE A 109 16.54 -12.62 5.88
CA ILE A 109 17.46 -12.02 6.86
C ILE A 109 16.78 -12.06 8.22
N THR A 110 17.39 -12.72 9.18
CA THR A 110 16.90 -12.77 10.56
C THR A 110 17.00 -11.40 11.22
N ARG A 111 16.19 -11.16 12.26
CA ARG A 111 16.28 -9.92 13.05
C ARG A 111 17.71 -9.66 13.57
N ALA A 112 18.38 -10.67 14.10
CA ALA A 112 19.73 -10.51 14.63
C ALA A 112 20.75 -10.11 13.56
N GLU A 113 20.64 -10.68 12.35
CA GLU A 113 21.50 -10.28 11.22
C GLU A 113 21.20 -8.88 10.74
N PHE A 114 19.92 -8.50 10.70
CA PHE A 114 19.52 -7.15 10.35
C PHE A 114 20.02 -6.13 11.38
N GLU A 115 19.83 -6.37 12.67
CA GLU A 115 20.29 -5.49 13.75
C GLU A 115 21.81 -5.28 13.71
N LYS A 116 22.57 -6.35 13.48
CA LYS A 116 24.02 -6.23 13.30
C LYS A 116 24.39 -5.34 12.10
N ARG A 117 23.69 -5.47 10.97
CA ARG A 117 23.89 -4.61 9.79
C ARG A 117 23.50 -3.17 10.09
N TYR A 118 22.35 -2.98 10.75
CA TYR A 118 21.84 -1.69 11.15
C TYR A 118 22.87 -0.93 12.00
N GLU A 119 23.36 -1.53 13.08
CA GLU A 119 24.38 -0.94 13.96
C GLU A 119 25.68 -0.59 13.21
N ASN A 120 26.10 -1.44 12.29
CA ASN A 120 27.30 -1.20 11.48
C ASN A 120 27.13 -0.11 10.42
N THR A 121 25.91 0.32 10.13
CA THR A 121 25.59 1.21 9.00
C THR A 121 25.16 2.60 9.46
N VAL A 122 24.30 2.70 10.48
CA VAL A 122 23.58 3.95 10.81
C VAL A 122 24.44 5.06 11.38
N TYR A 123 25.63 4.74 11.84
CA TYR A 123 26.60 5.72 12.39
C TYR A 123 27.70 6.10 11.39
N LYS A 124 27.67 5.53 10.18
CA LYS A 124 28.65 5.85 9.13
C LYS A 124 28.23 7.08 8.35
N THR A 125 29.22 7.80 7.82
CA THR A 125 29.00 8.93 6.91
C THR A 125 28.67 8.43 5.51
N GLU A 126 28.01 9.26 4.70
CA GLU A 126 27.73 8.97 3.28
C GLU A 126 29.01 8.60 2.53
N THR A 127 30.12 9.32 2.77
CA THR A 127 31.40 9.03 2.13
C THR A 127 31.92 7.65 2.50
N SER A 128 31.89 7.29 3.80
CA SER A 128 32.32 5.97 4.25
C SER A 128 31.48 4.84 3.68
N LEU A 129 30.17 5.03 3.59
CA LEU A 129 29.25 4.05 2.98
C LEU A 129 29.49 3.93 1.47
N SER A 130 29.71 5.04 0.79
CA SER A 130 30.02 5.06 -0.65
C SER A 130 31.30 4.29 -0.98
N GLU A 131 32.37 4.51 -0.21
CA GLU A 131 33.65 3.81 -0.38
C GLU A 131 33.56 2.32 -0.04
N GLU A 132 32.91 1.96 1.07
CA GLU A 132 32.81 0.58 1.54
C GLU A 132 31.95 -0.30 0.62
N MET A 133 30.87 0.27 0.08
CA MET A 133 29.90 -0.47 -0.74
C MET A 133 30.16 -0.31 -2.25
N ASP A 134 31.13 0.50 -2.63
CA ASP A 134 31.45 0.83 -4.03
C ASP A 134 30.23 1.33 -4.81
N ILE A 135 29.55 2.34 -4.24
CA ILE A 135 28.35 2.95 -4.80
C ILE A 135 28.48 4.47 -4.87
N ASP A 136 27.68 5.09 -5.73
CA ASP A 136 27.62 6.55 -5.84
C ASP A 136 27.20 7.19 -4.49
N PRO A 137 27.84 8.32 -4.07
CA PRO A 137 27.47 9.04 -2.85
C PRO A 137 25.99 9.42 -2.77
N GLU A 138 25.32 9.70 -3.89
CA GLU A 138 23.89 9.98 -3.89
C GLU A 138 23.06 8.77 -3.47
N TYR A 139 23.48 7.57 -3.81
CA TYR A 139 22.86 6.33 -3.34
C TYR A 139 23.25 6.02 -1.89
N ALA A 140 24.51 6.24 -1.49
CA ALA A 140 24.97 6.04 -0.13
C ALA A 140 24.16 6.86 0.87
N ALA A 141 23.77 8.07 0.51
CA ALA A 141 22.93 8.95 1.31
C ALA A 141 21.51 8.43 1.59
N LEU A 142 21.03 7.46 0.83
CA LEU A 142 19.70 6.85 1.01
C LEU A 142 19.74 5.63 1.94
N ILE A 143 20.92 5.12 2.27
CA ILE A 143 21.08 3.89 3.05
C ILE A 143 20.53 4.08 4.47
N VAL A 144 20.97 5.12 5.17
CA VAL A 144 20.55 5.34 6.56
C VAL A 144 19.03 5.54 6.67
N PRO A 145 18.38 6.43 5.89
CA PRO A 145 16.92 6.54 5.91
C PRO A 145 16.20 5.21 5.65
N THR A 146 16.70 4.43 4.70
CA THR A 146 16.10 3.15 4.32
C THR A 146 16.25 2.12 5.45
N MET A 147 17.43 2.03 6.07
CA MET A 147 17.67 1.13 7.19
C MET A 147 16.82 1.48 8.42
N VAL A 148 16.61 2.77 8.69
CA VAL A 148 15.74 3.24 9.79
C VAL A 148 14.28 2.85 9.49
N ILE A 149 13.78 3.06 8.26
CA ILE A 149 12.44 2.61 7.87
C ILE A 149 12.28 1.11 8.13
N CYS A 150 13.21 0.29 7.66
CA CYS A 150 13.14 -1.16 7.83
C CYS A 150 13.15 -1.55 9.33
N LYS A 151 14.02 -0.94 10.14
CA LYS A 151 14.12 -1.17 11.58
C LYS A 151 12.80 -0.86 12.29
N ASP A 152 12.24 0.31 12.05
CA ASP A 152 11.02 0.76 12.68
C ASP A 152 9.82 -0.12 12.33
N PHE A 153 9.74 -0.60 11.08
CA PHE A 153 8.69 -1.55 10.70
C PHE A 153 8.91 -2.95 11.26
N MET A 154 10.16 -3.42 11.37
CA MET A 154 10.45 -4.66 12.09
C MET A 154 9.97 -4.58 13.55
N ASP A 155 10.23 -3.45 14.20
CA ASP A 155 9.83 -3.23 15.59
C ASP A 155 8.32 -3.07 15.73
N LEU A 156 7.69 -2.31 14.82
CA LEU A 156 6.25 -2.10 14.80
C LEU A 156 5.47 -3.42 14.71
N PHE A 157 5.96 -4.35 13.88
CA PHE A 157 5.34 -5.66 13.65
C PHE A 157 5.89 -6.77 14.56
N ASN A 158 6.91 -6.49 15.35
CA ASN A 158 7.68 -7.49 16.09
C ASN A 158 8.13 -8.66 15.17
N ALA A 159 8.56 -8.31 13.95
CA ALA A 159 8.97 -9.29 12.97
C ALA A 159 10.31 -9.94 13.33
N GLU A 160 10.40 -11.26 13.19
CA GLU A 160 11.61 -12.04 13.50
C GLU A 160 12.57 -12.11 12.31
N ALA A 161 12.06 -11.87 11.10
CA ALA A 161 12.83 -11.90 9.87
C ALA A 161 12.24 -10.97 8.81
N LEU A 162 13.09 -10.58 7.86
CA LEU A 162 12.75 -9.91 6.61
C LEU A 162 12.91 -10.89 5.46
N TRP A 163 11.93 -10.98 4.60
CA TRP A 163 12.05 -11.70 3.35
C TRP A 163 12.12 -10.72 2.19
N MET A 164 13.15 -10.86 1.35
CA MET A 164 13.37 -10.05 0.16
C MET A 164 13.33 -10.96 -1.06
N PRO A 165 12.18 -11.07 -1.73
CA PRO A 165 12.01 -12.01 -2.85
C PRO A 165 12.85 -11.65 -4.08
N GLY A 166 13.43 -10.45 -4.14
CA GLY A 166 14.21 -9.99 -5.27
C GLY A 166 13.38 -9.78 -6.54
N VAL A 167 12.09 -9.48 -6.37
CA VAL A 167 11.19 -9.15 -7.50
C VAL A 167 11.11 -7.66 -7.70
N SER A 168 11.13 -7.25 -8.95
CA SER A 168 11.05 -5.86 -9.38
C SER A 168 9.66 -5.51 -9.93
N LEU A 169 9.41 -4.22 -10.16
CA LEU A 169 8.22 -3.77 -10.89
C LEU A 169 8.13 -4.40 -12.29
N LEU A 170 9.27 -4.60 -12.96
CA LEU A 170 9.33 -5.22 -14.30
C LEU A 170 8.85 -6.67 -14.25
N ASP A 171 9.20 -7.43 -13.21
CA ASP A 171 8.69 -8.80 -13.02
C ASP A 171 7.18 -8.82 -12.85
N GLY A 172 6.63 -7.85 -12.11
CA GLY A 172 5.20 -7.68 -11.94
C GLY A 172 4.48 -7.37 -13.26
N ILE A 173 5.04 -6.47 -14.08
CA ILE A 173 4.51 -6.12 -15.41
C ILE A 173 4.57 -7.34 -16.35
N ALA A 174 5.68 -8.07 -16.34
CA ALA A 174 5.85 -9.27 -17.16
C ALA A 174 4.85 -10.37 -16.75
N TYR A 175 4.59 -10.52 -15.44
CA TYR A 175 3.60 -11.45 -14.91
C TYR A 175 2.18 -11.08 -15.38
N ASP A 176 1.77 -9.82 -15.20
CA ASP A 176 0.46 -9.30 -15.65
C ASP A 176 0.24 -9.49 -17.16
N PHE A 177 1.29 -9.19 -17.96
CA PHE A 177 1.24 -9.42 -19.39
C PHE A 177 1.07 -10.91 -19.73
N GLY A 178 1.84 -11.78 -19.05
CA GLY A 178 1.75 -13.24 -19.23
C GLY A 178 0.36 -13.79 -18.89
N GLU A 179 -0.26 -13.28 -17.84
CA GLU A 179 -1.61 -13.63 -17.43
C GLU A 179 -2.65 -13.17 -18.46
N LYS A 180 -2.61 -11.89 -18.88
CA LYS A 180 -3.51 -11.33 -19.91
C LYS A 180 -3.41 -12.06 -21.25
N LYS A 181 -2.24 -12.63 -21.58
CA LYS A 181 -2.01 -13.43 -22.77
C LYS A 181 -2.28 -14.92 -22.58
N ASN A 182 -2.73 -15.35 -21.40
CA ASN A 182 -2.93 -16.75 -21.02
C ASN A 182 -1.66 -17.63 -21.11
N PHE A 183 -0.48 -17.03 -20.99
CA PHE A 183 0.80 -17.76 -20.89
C PHE A 183 1.00 -18.28 -19.47
N ILE A 184 0.46 -17.58 -18.49
CA ILE A 184 0.52 -17.90 -17.05
C ILE A 184 -0.91 -17.99 -16.54
N LYS A 185 -1.20 -19.02 -15.73
CA LYS A 185 -2.48 -19.09 -15.00
C LYS A 185 -2.28 -18.38 -13.67
N SER A 186 -3.08 -17.34 -13.44
CA SER A 186 -3.10 -16.70 -12.13
C SER A 186 -3.56 -17.69 -11.06
N ALA A 187 -2.80 -17.76 -9.98
CA ALA A 187 -3.19 -18.49 -8.79
C ALA A 187 -3.95 -17.61 -7.79
N HIS A 188 -4.01 -16.30 -8.06
CA HIS A 188 -4.57 -15.30 -7.16
C HIS A 188 -5.66 -14.47 -7.85
N ASN A 189 -6.72 -14.13 -7.11
CA ASN A 189 -7.82 -13.31 -7.62
C ASN A 189 -7.67 -11.85 -7.15
N PHE A 190 -6.99 -11.03 -7.94
CA PHE A 190 -6.76 -9.62 -7.65
C PHE A 190 -8.05 -8.79 -7.57
N GLU A 191 -9.11 -9.15 -8.32
CA GLU A 191 -10.40 -8.45 -8.20
C GLU A 191 -11.03 -8.66 -6.83
N ASN A 192 -10.88 -9.86 -6.26
CA ASN A 192 -11.34 -10.11 -4.91
C ASN A 192 -10.60 -9.26 -3.88
N ASP A 193 -9.30 -9.00 -4.07
CA ASP A 193 -8.53 -8.12 -3.18
C ASP A 193 -9.05 -6.68 -3.21
N ILE A 194 -9.39 -6.17 -4.39
CA ILE A 194 -10.00 -4.85 -4.56
C ILE A 194 -11.32 -4.77 -3.78
N LEU A 195 -12.17 -5.80 -3.91
CA LEU A 195 -13.45 -5.88 -3.20
C LEU A 195 -13.28 -6.04 -1.69
N VAL A 196 -12.26 -6.78 -1.25
CA VAL A 196 -11.93 -6.91 0.19
C VAL A 196 -11.43 -5.57 0.74
N ALA A 197 -10.59 -4.86 0.00
CA ALA A 197 -10.13 -3.53 0.37
C ALA A 197 -11.31 -2.55 0.53
N ALA A 198 -12.23 -2.51 -0.45
CA ALA A 198 -13.42 -1.69 -0.38
C ALA A 198 -14.32 -2.04 0.82
N ARG A 199 -14.55 -3.33 1.08
CA ARG A 199 -15.28 -3.80 2.27
C ARG A 199 -14.62 -3.39 3.59
N ASN A 200 -13.30 -3.41 3.65
CA ASN A 200 -12.56 -2.99 4.84
C ASN A 200 -12.64 -1.48 5.06
N ILE A 201 -12.68 -0.69 3.99
CA ILE A 201 -12.95 0.76 4.06
C ILE A 201 -14.38 0.98 4.57
N ALA A 202 -15.39 0.36 3.97
CA ALA A 202 -16.78 0.44 4.41
C ALA A 202 -16.92 0.09 5.90
N LYS A 203 -16.28 -0.98 6.34
CA LYS A 203 -16.26 -1.39 7.76
C LYS A 203 -15.61 -0.35 8.67
N ARG A 204 -14.55 0.32 8.23
CA ARG A 204 -13.88 1.39 8.99
C ARG A 204 -14.81 2.55 9.26
N TYR A 205 -15.60 2.92 8.27
CA TYR A 205 -16.57 4.01 8.34
C TYR A 205 -17.97 3.54 8.80
N SER A 206 -18.03 2.40 9.49
CA SER A 206 -19.22 1.90 10.20
C SER A 206 -20.49 1.75 9.34
N THR A 207 -20.34 1.47 8.05
CA THR A 207 -21.48 1.23 7.15
C THR A 207 -22.19 -0.09 7.49
N GLY A 208 -23.52 -0.10 7.42
CA GLY A 208 -24.33 -1.26 7.78
C GLY A 208 -24.18 -2.43 6.80
N LYS A 209 -23.71 -3.59 7.27
CA LYS A 209 -23.39 -4.76 6.44
C LYS A 209 -24.59 -5.28 5.62
N ASP A 210 -25.76 -5.38 6.25
CA ASP A 210 -26.96 -5.93 5.63
C ASP A 210 -27.50 -5.00 4.55
N HIS A 211 -27.45 -3.68 4.82
CA HIS A 211 -27.81 -2.66 3.83
C HIS A 211 -26.89 -2.72 2.61
N ILE A 212 -25.57 -2.75 2.81
CA ILE A 212 -24.59 -2.86 1.73
C ILE A 212 -24.84 -4.10 0.90
N LYS A 213 -25.08 -5.25 1.53
CA LYS A 213 -25.29 -6.50 0.83
C LYS A 213 -26.53 -6.42 -0.06
N GLY A 214 -27.68 -6.04 0.50
CA GLY A 214 -28.93 -5.95 -0.24
C GLY A 214 -28.87 -4.94 -1.40
N THR A 215 -28.28 -3.75 -1.16
CA THR A 215 -28.11 -2.73 -2.19
C THR A 215 -27.14 -3.20 -3.29
N THR A 216 -26.04 -3.88 -2.91
CA THR A 216 -25.10 -4.45 -3.90
C THR A 216 -25.78 -5.49 -4.77
N ASP A 217 -26.49 -6.46 -4.17
CA ASP A 217 -27.17 -7.51 -4.92
C ASP A 217 -28.20 -6.93 -5.93
N LEU A 218 -28.96 -5.90 -5.50
CA LEU A 218 -29.91 -5.21 -6.36
C LEU A 218 -29.24 -4.43 -7.50
N ALA A 219 -28.21 -3.63 -7.18
CA ALA A 219 -27.50 -2.83 -8.18
C ALA A 219 -26.85 -3.69 -9.25
N LEU A 220 -26.22 -4.81 -8.85
CA LEU A 220 -25.61 -5.73 -9.79
C LEU A 220 -26.65 -6.48 -10.64
N ALA A 221 -27.80 -6.86 -10.08
CA ALA A 221 -28.88 -7.47 -10.83
C ALA A 221 -29.44 -6.52 -11.91
N ILE A 222 -29.60 -5.22 -11.57
CA ILE A 222 -30.02 -4.19 -12.54
C ILE A 222 -28.96 -4.04 -13.63
N PHE A 223 -27.68 -3.88 -13.24
CA PHE A 223 -26.57 -3.74 -14.18
C PHE A 223 -26.53 -4.91 -15.17
N ASP A 224 -26.56 -6.15 -14.66
CA ASP A 224 -26.48 -7.35 -15.47
C ASP A 224 -27.70 -7.48 -16.42
N SER A 225 -28.91 -7.10 -15.97
CA SER A 225 -30.12 -7.11 -16.80
C SER A 225 -30.09 -6.07 -17.92
N MET A 226 -29.41 -4.95 -17.71
CA MET A 226 -29.30 -3.83 -18.64
C MET A 226 -28.05 -3.91 -19.55
N LYS A 227 -27.29 -4.99 -19.51
CA LYS A 227 -26.02 -5.13 -20.25
C LYS A 227 -26.13 -4.83 -21.75
N LYS A 228 -27.27 -5.17 -22.39
CA LYS A 228 -27.53 -4.86 -23.79
C LYS A 228 -27.76 -3.37 -24.07
N VAL A 229 -28.16 -2.61 -23.06
CA VAL A 229 -28.47 -1.17 -23.17
C VAL A 229 -27.22 -0.33 -22.96
N HIS A 230 -26.48 -0.60 -21.88
CA HIS A 230 -25.30 0.21 -21.51
C HIS A 230 -23.99 -0.24 -22.18
N GLY A 231 -23.90 -1.52 -22.63
CA GLY A 231 -22.69 -2.04 -23.29
C GLY A 231 -21.43 -2.15 -22.42
N MET A 232 -21.54 -1.89 -21.10
CA MET A 232 -20.42 -1.93 -20.16
C MET A 232 -20.02 -3.37 -19.84
N GLY A 233 -18.73 -3.56 -19.46
CA GLY A 233 -18.14 -4.86 -19.19
C GLY A 233 -17.98 -5.19 -17.71
N ASP A 234 -17.14 -6.20 -17.45
CA ASP A 234 -16.92 -6.71 -16.10
C ASP A 234 -16.14 -5.71 -15.21
N ARG A 235 -15.30 -4.86 -15.84
CA ARG A 235 -14.57 -3.82 -15.08
C ARG A 235 -15.49 -2.74 -14.55
N GLU A 236 -16.41 -2.23 -15.35
CA GLU A 236 -17.43 -1.26 -14.92
C GLU A 236 -18.37 -1.87 -13.87
N ARG A 237 -18.67 -3.16 -13.99
CA ARG A 237 -19.44 -3.90 -12.99
C ARG A 237 -18.72 -3.94 -11.64
N LEU A 238 -17.40 -4.14 -11.63
CA LEU A 238 -16.57 -4.08 -10.43
C LEU A 238 -16.57 -2.68 -9.82
N LEU A 239 -16.40 -1.62 -10.64
CA LEU A 239 -16.45 -0.22 -10.17
C LEU A 239 -17.79 0.13 -9.54
N LEU A 240 -18.91 -0.30 -10.17
CA LEU A 240 -20.24 -0.14 -9.59
C LEU A 240 -20.36 -0.84 -8.24
N GLN A 241 -19.88 -2.08 -8.14
CA GLN A 241 -19.92 -2.83 -6.89
C GLN A 241 -19.17 -2.11 -5.76
N ILE A 242 -18.01 -1.52 -6.06
CA ILE A 242 -17.22 -0.73 -5.10
C ILE A 242 -17.97 0.55 -4.73
N ALA A 243 -18.52 1.27 -5.71
CA ALA A 243 -19.30 2.47 -5.46
C ALA A 243 -20.47 2.19 -4.49
N VAL A 244 -21.21 1.11 -4.71
CA VAL A 244 -22.31 0.70 -3.83
C VAL A 244 -21.80 0.31 -2.44
N GLN A 245 -20.63 -0.32 -2.32
CA GLN A 245 -20.07 -0.66 -1.00
C GLN A 245 -19.65 0.58 -0.19
N LEU A 246 -19.29 1.67 -0.86
CA LEU A 246 -18.74 2.88 -0.24
C LEU A 246 -19.72 4.06 -0.19
N HIS A 247 -20.95 3.94 -0.77
CA HIS A 247 -21.85 5.08 -0.94
C HIS A 247 -22.23 5.78 0.36
N ASP A 248 -22.29 5.05 1.46
CA ASP A 248 -22.71 5.54 2.78
C ASP A 248 -21.54 5.86 3.73
N CYS A 249 -20.27 5.71 3.30
CA CYS A 249 -19.13 5.89 4.20
C CYS A 249 -19.01 7.32 4.74
N GLY A 250 -19.57 8.32 4.05
CA GLY A 250 -19.62 9.71 4.48
C GLY A 250 -20.51 9.96 5.69
N LYS A 251 -21.46 9.08 6.01
CA LYS A 251 -22.32 9.16 7.22
C LYS A 251 -21.49 9.19 8.51
N TYR A 252 -20.30 8.61 8.48
CA TYR A 252 -19.36 8.65 9.61
C TYR A 252 -18.89 10.07 9.95
N ILE A 253 -18.88 10.97 8.97
CA ILE A 253 -18.44 12.37 9.10
C ILE A 253 -19.65 13.29 9.27
N SER A 254 -20.63 13.19 8.38
CA SER A 254 -21.80 14.06 8.36
C SER A 254 -23.04 13.32 7.86
N MET A 255 -24.14 13.47 8.58
CA MET A 255 -25.46 12.98 8.14
C MET A 255 -26.14 13.93 7.16
N GLY A 256 -25.73 15.19 7.15
CA GLY A 256 -26.33 16.22 6.28
C GLY A 256 -25.66 16.31 4.89
N ASP A 257 -24.43 15.81 4.77
CA ASP A 257 -23.66 15.91 3.53
C ASP A 257 -22.92 14.58 3.21
N VAL A 258 -23.71 13.50 3.17
CA VAL A 258 -23.19 12.14 3.01
C VAL A 258 -22.47 11.95 1.69
N ALA A 259 -23.04 12.46 0.60
CA ALA A 259 -22.53 12.28 -0.75
C ALA A 259 -21.13 12.91 -0.91
N GLU A 260 -20.97 14.16 -0.50
CA GLU A 260 -19.69 14.88 -0.58
C GLU A 260 -18.65 14.27 0.37
N CYS A 261 -19.02 13.94 1.61
CA CYS A 261 -18.11 13.28 2.55
C CYS A 261 -17.68 11.90 2.04
N SER A 262 -18.57 11.13 1.41
CA SER A 262 -18.21 9.86 0.78
C SER A 262 -17.24 10.04 -0.38
N TYR A 263 -17.50 11.04 -1.24
CA TYR A 263 -16.59 11.40 -2.34
C TYR A 263 -15.18 11.70 -1.81
N GLN A 264 -15.05 12.55 -0.79
CA GLN A 264 -13.76 12.92 -0.20
C GLN A 264 -13.04 11.72 0.43
N ILE A 265 -13.76 10.83 1.12
CA ILE A 265 -13.19 9.61 1.68
C ILE A 265 -12.63 8.72 0.56
N ILE A 266 -13.39 8.50 -0.52
CA ILE A 266 -12.97 7.64 -1.64
C ILE A 266 -11.75 8.25 -2.33
N MET A 267 -11.75 9.56 -2.61
CA MET A 267 -10.63 10.23 -3.25
C MET A 267 -9.35 10.25 -2.38
N ALA A 268 -9.50 10.36 -1.07
CA ALA A 268 -8.38 10.35 -0.12
C ALA A 268 -7.86 8.94 0.21
N THR A 269 -8.58 7.88 -0.19
CA THR A 269 -8.21 6.48 0.14
C THR A 269 -7.61 5.80 -1.08
N GLU A 270 -6.45 5.16 -0.90
CA GLU A 270 -5.89 4.30 -1.94
C GLU A 270 -6.53 2.90 -1.87
N ILE A 271 -6.96 2.41 -3.03
CA ILE A 271 -7.43 1.04 -3.24
C ILE A 271 -6.52 0.42 -4.29
N ILE A 272 -5.72 -0.56 -3.87
CA ILE A 272 -4.80 -1.26 -4.77
C ILE A 272 -5.57 -1.88 -5.95
N GLY A 273 -5.01 -1.80 -7.14
CA GLY A 273 -5.64 -2.33 -8.36
C GLY A 273 -6.67 -1.40 -9.00
N LEU A 274 -6.87 -0.17 -8.47
CA LEU A 274 -7.63 0.89 -9.12
C LEU A 274 -6.71 2.01 -9.59
N SER A 275 -6.94 2.48 -10.82
CA SER A 275 -6.31 3.71 -11.30
C SER A 275 -6.92 4.95 -10.63
N THR A 276 -6.25 6.11 -10.75
CA THR A 276 -6.79 7.38 -10.27
C THR A 276 -8.11 7.73 -10.97
N GLU A 277 -8.22 7.44 -12.26
CA GLU A 277 -9.45 7.67 -13.04
C GLU A 277 -10.59 6.78 -12.56
N GLU A 278 -10.34 5.48 -12.35
CA GLU A 278 -11.34 4.55 -11.83
C GLU A 278 -11.83 4.95 -10.44
N ARG A 279 -10.92 5.38 -9.57
CA ARG A 279 -11.27 5.91 -8.26
C ARG A 279 -12.14 7.15 -8.36
N GLN A 280 -11.85 8.04 -9.31
CA GLN A 280 -12.66 9.23 -9.60
C GLN A 280 -14.05 8.87 -10.14
N ILE A 281 -14.15 7.85 -11.00
CA ILE A 281 -15.44 7.31 -11.47
C ILE A 281 -16.27 6.81 -10.30
N ILE A 282 -15.69 5.99 -9.42
CA ILE A 282 -16.35 5.49 -8.21
C ILE A 282 -16.82 6.64 -7.31
N ALA A 283 -15.95 7.60 -7.03
CA ALA A 283 -16.24 8.74 -6.17
C ALA A 283 -17.37 9.61 -6.74
N ASN A 284 -17.37 9.89 -8.04
CA ASN A 284 -18.43 10.63 -8.69
C ASN A 284 -19.74 9.84 -8.75
N ALA A 285 -19.72 8.55 -9.03
CA ALA A 285 -20.92 7.71 -8.98
C ALA A 285 -21.58 7.76 -7.58
N VAL A 286 -20.78 7.78 -6.52
CA VAL A 286 -21.26 7.96 -5.15
C VAL A 286 -21.78 9.38 -4.91
N ARG A 287 -21.07 10.40 -5.34
CA ARG A 287 -21.46 11.81 -5.15
C ARG A 287 -22.81 12.13 -5.80
N TYR A 288 -22.99 11.69 -7.03
CA TYR A 288 -24.21 11.97 -7.80
C TYR A 288 -25.34 10.96 -7.60
N ASN A 289 -25.20 10.01 -6.70
CA ASN A 289 -26.26 9.07 -6.33
C ASN A 289 -27.50 9.77 -5.75
N THR A 290 -27.31 10.81 -4.93
CA THR A 290 -28.39 11.55 -4.26
C THR A 290 -28.39 13.05 -4.54
N THR A 291 -27.43 13.54 -5.31
CA THR A 291 -27.31 14.96 -5.67
C THR A 291 -27.60 15.17 -7.16
N GLU A 292 -27.96 16.39 -7.54
CA GLU A 292 -28.20 16.73 -8.95
C GLU A 292 -26.92 16.52 -9.77
N PHE A 293 -27.04 15.84 -10.91
CA PHE A 293 -25.93 15.59 -11.82
C PHE A 293 -25.50 16.85 -12.54
N VAL A 294 -24.23 17.21 -12.42
CA VAL A 294 -23.65 18.34 -13.14
C VAL A 294 -22.94 17.83 -14.39
N TYR A 295 -23.34 18.33 -15.56
CA TYR A 295 -22.68 17.99 -16.81
C TYR A 295 -21.23 18.47 -16.83
N TYR A 296 -20.35 17.75 -17.54
CA TYR A 296 -18.90 18.01 -17.60
C TYR A 296 -18.55 19.47 -17.96
N SER A 297 -19.36 20.13 -18.80
CA SER A 297 -19.22 21.57 -19.15
C SER A 297 -19.40 22.51 -17.96
N GLY A 298 -19.96 22.06 -16.84
CA GLY A 298 -20.10 22.82 -15.60
C GLY A 298 -18.98 22.56 -14.57
N ILE A 299 -18.08 21.60 -14.84
CA ILE A 299 -16.99 21.21 -13.91
C ILE A 299 -15.66 21.87 -14.28
N ALA A 300 -15.53 22.38 -15.52
CA ALA A 300 -14.34 23.07 -16.00
C ALA A 300 -14.37 24.56 -15.60
N GLY A 301 -14.16 24.81 -14.29
CA GLY A 301 -14.04 26.14 -13.71
C GLY A 301 -13.02 26.12 -12.57
#